data_ffa3893d639a5e8d81f197a9f1dbc04d
#
_entry.id   ffa3893d639a5e8d81f197a9f1dbc04d
#
_cell.length_a   1.000
_cell.length_b   1.000
_cell.length_c   1.000
_cell.angle_alpha   90.00
_cell.angle_beta   90.00
_cell.angle_gamma   90.00
#
_symmetry.space_group_name_H-M   'P 1'
#
loop_
_entity.id
_entity.type
_entity.pdbx_description
1 polymer ?
#
loop_
_entity_poly.entity_id
_entity_poly.type
_entity_poly.pdbx_seq_one_letter_code
_entity_poly.pdbx_strand_id
1 'polypeptide(L)'
;MGLAALALLTACSDDQSYADRLNEERNAVNAYLANHRVVMSVPEDSIFEVGPDAPFYRIDVDGNVYMQVINAGDRVNDRAKTSEPIYFRYARYNLSTWYADGTWTMTSGNENTMDAVSCSFNYADYTLPSSSQWGYGLQYPLLFLGVECEVNLIIKSQYGFTSEISYVTPFFYHVRYYHSMI
;
A
#
# COMPACT_ATOMS: atom_id res chain seq x y z
N MET A 1 -52.19 -15.35 -37.15
CA MET A 1 -51.72 -14.08 -36.59
C MET A 1 -50.94 -14.41 -35.31
N GLY A 2 -49.61 -14.50 -35.41
CA GLY A 2 -48.73 -14.80 -34.27
C GLY A 2 -48.06 -13.50 -33.83
N LEU A 3 -48.32 -13.10 -32.61
CA LEU A 3 -47.63 -11.98 -31.97
C LEU A 3 -46.27 -12.48 -31.45
N ALA A 4 -45.18 -12.03 -32.05
CA ALA A 4 -43.84 -12.22 -31.51
C ALA A 4 -43.59 -11.15 -30.42
N ALA A 5 -43.53 -11.58 -29.17
CA ALA A 5 -43.11 -10.73 -28.05
C ALA A 5 -41.57 -10.56 -28.09
N LEU A 6 -41.12 -9.37 -28.43
CA LEU A 6 -39.72 -8.98 -28.40
C LEU A 6 -39.34 -8.66 -26.93
N ALA A 7 -38.66 -9.59 -26.26
CA ALA A 7 -38.10 -9.35 -24.93
C ALA A 7 -36.86 -8.46 -25.08
N LEU A 8 -36.98 -7.19 -24.70
CA LEU A 8 -35.84 -6.29 -24.50
C LEU A 8 -35.10 -6.71 -23.24
N LEU A 9 -33.99 -7.40 -23.42
CA LEU A 9 -33.01 -7.59 -22.37
C LEU A 9 -32.30 -6.25 -22.16
N THR A 10 -32.72 -5.46 -21.17
CA THR A 10 -31.94 -4.35 -20.63
C THR A 10 -30.78 -4.99 -19.89
N ALA A 11 -29.62 -5.07 -20.54
CA ALA A 11 -28.36 -5.27 -19.84
C ALA A 11 -28.10 -4.01 -19.01
N CYS A 12 -28.43 -4.04 -17.71
CA CYS A 12 -27.84 -3.13 -16.77
C CYS A 12 -26.37 -3.48 -16.71
N SER A 13 -25.50 -2.70 -17.34
CA SER A 13 -24.11 -2.66 -16.97
C SER A 13 -24.07 -2.00 -15.58
N ASP A 14 -23.76 -2.78 -14.55
CA ASP A 14 -23.39 -2.26 -13.25
C ASP A 14 -22.05 -1.52 -13.39
N ASP A 15 -22.06 -0.36 -14.03
CA ASP A 15 -20.95 0.58 -14.01
C ASP A 15 -20.90 1.23 -12.62
N GLN A 16 -20.17 0.57 -11.73
CA GLN A 16 -19.93 1.04 -10.38
C GLN A 16 -19.35 2.44 -10.42
N SER A 17 -19.98 3.39 -9.73
CA SER A 17 -19.52 4.76 -9.70
C SER A 17 -18.17 4.88 -9.00
N TYR A 18 -17.40 5.94 -9.28
CA TYR A 18 -16.14 6.21 -8.58
C TYR A 18 -16.36 6.34 -7.07
N ALA A 19 -17.48 6.94 -6.64
CA ALA A 19 -17.82 7.07 -5.23
C ALA A 19 -18.08 5.69 -4.57
N ASP A 20 -18.73 4.77 -5.28
CA ASP A 20 -18.97 3.42 -4.76
C ASP A 20 -17.65 2.66 -4.58
N ARG A 21 -16.74 2.77 -5.56
CA ARG A 21 -15.39 2.16 -5.45
C ARG A 21 -14.60 2.73 -4.28
N LEU A 22 -14.65 4.05 -4.01
CA LEU A 22 -14.02 4.64 -2.83
C LEU A 22 -14.63 4.15 -1.51
N ASN A 23 -15.95 3.90 -1.50
CA ASN A 23 -16.61 3.31 -0.33
C ASN A 23 -16.17 1.87 -0.10
N GLU A 24 -16.05 1.07 -1.16
CA GLU A 24 -15.55 -0.31 -1.07
C GLU A 24 -14.09 -0.36 -0.62
N GLU A 25 -13.23 0.48 -1.19
CA GLU A 25 -11.85 0.64 -0.73
C GLU A 25 -11.79 0.88 0.78
N ARG A 26 -12.58 1.86 1.25
CA ARG A 26 -12.66 2.19 2.68
C ARG A 26 -13.14 1.02 3.51
N ASN A 27 -14.16 0.29 3.06
CA ASN A 27 -14.71 -0.86 3.75
C ASN A 27 -13.69 -2.00 3.84
N ALA A 28 -12.97 -2.29 2.77
CA ALA A 28 -11.92 -3.32 2.75
C ALA A 28 -10.78 -2.98 3.73
N VAL A 29 -10.30 -1.74 3.72
CA VAL A 29 -9.26 -1.27 4.65
C VAL A 29 -9.76 -1.34 6.10
N ASN A 30 -10.96 -0.85 6.39
CA ASN A 30 -11.50 -0.87 7.74
C ASN A 30 -11.73 -2.30 8.25
N ALA A 31 -12.22 -3.20 7.39
CA ALA A 31 -12.41 -4.61 7.75
C ALA A 31 -11.08 -5.29 8.09
N TYR A 32 -10.01 -5.01 7.33
CA TYR A 32 -8.69 -5.53 7.63
C TYR A 32 -8.16 -5.00 8.97
N LEU A 33 -8.21 -3.67 9.16
CA LEU A 33 -7.74 -3.02 10.37
C LEU A 33 -8.52 -3.44 11.63
N ALA A 34 -9.81 -3.77 11.51
CA ALA A 34 -10.64 -4.23 12.62
C ALA A 34 -10.14 -5.54 13.28
N ASN A 35 -9.32 -6.31 12.56
CA ASN A 35 -8.71 -7.54 13.08
C ASN A 35 -7.32 -7.29 13.71
N HIS A 36 -6.88 -6.04 13.81
CA HIS A 36 -5.55 -5.67 14.28
C HIS A 36 -5.63 -4.56 15.33
N ARG A 37 -4.56 -4.41 16.10
CA ARG A 37 -4.38 -3.22 16.93
C ARG A 37 -4.07 -2.02 16.04
N VAL A 38 -4.77 -0.90 16.25
CA VAL A 38 -4.60 0.31 15.44
C VAL A 38 -4.39 1.52 16.35
N VAL A 39 -3.42 2.34 16.01
CA VAL A 39 -3.15 3.64 16.64
C VAL A 39 -3.35 4.73 15.61
N MET A 40 -4.21 5.71 15.91
CA MET A 40 -4.68 6.71 14.96
C MET A 40 -3.74 7.92 14.80
N SER A 41 -2.52 7.83 15.29
CA SER A 41 -1.49 8.87 15.19
C SER A 41 -0.09 8.26 15.23
N VAL A 42 0.87 9.01 14.71
CA VAL A 42 2.30 8.74 14.94
C VAL A 42 2.61 9.06 16.42
N PRO A 43 3.42 8.24 17.13
CA PRO A 43 3.91 8.56 18.47
C PRO A 43 4.66 9.91 18.49
N GLU A 44 4.47 10.72 19.52
CA GLU A 44 5.08 12.07 19.64
C GLU A 44 6.62 12.03 19.55
N ASP A 45 7.24 11.00 20.13
CA ASP A 45 8.67 10.76 20.06
C ASP A 45 9.11 10.01 18.81
N SER A 46 8.16 9.65 17.94
CA SER A 46 8.34 8.79 16.79
C SER A 46 8.94 7.42 17.13
N ILE A 47 8.81 6.92 18.36
CA ILE A 47 9.22 5.58 18.76
C ILE A 47 8.03 4.63 18.59
N PHE A 48 8.13 3.75 17.60
CA PHE A 48 7.10 2.77 17.29
C PHE A 48 7.34 1.46 18.05
N GLU A 49 6.28 0.77 18.43
CA GLU A 49 6.40 -0.66 18.77
C GLU A 49 6.86 -1.41 17.53
N VAL A 50 7.71 -2.42 17.70
CA VAL A 50 8.29 -3.22 16.60
C VAL A 50 7.96 -4.70 16.76
N GLY A 51 7.87 -5.40 15.64
CA GLY A 51 7.63 -6.83 15.59
C GLY A 51 6.27 -7.22 15.04
N PRO A 52 6.00 -8.54 14.94
CA PRO A 52 4.79 -9.06 14.29
C PRO A 52 3.49 -8.71 15.03
N ASP A 53 3.58 -8.43 16.33
CA ASP A 53 2.42 -8.06 17.16
C ASP A 53 2.26 -6.54 17.34
N ALA A 54 3.13 -5.73 16.71
CA ALA A 54 3.04 -4.27 16.75
C ALA A 54 1.73 -3.78 16.11
N PRO A 55 1.16 -2.64 16.56
CA PRO A 55 -0.05 -2.10 15.97
C PRO A 55 0.23 -1.49 14.59
N PHE A 56 -0.85 -1.33 13.80
CA PHE A 56 -0.84 -0.44 12.65
C PHE A 56 -1.02 1.01 13.11
N TYR A 57 -0.08 1.87 12.77
CA TYR A 57 -0.14 3.31 13.02
C TYR A 57 -0.65 4.02 11.77
N ARG A 58 -1.62 4.91 11.91
CA ARG A 58 -1.96 5.84 10.85
C ARG A 58 -0.86 6.89 10.74
N ILE A 59 -0.16 6.91 9.62
CA ILE A 59 1.05 7.74 9.44
C ILE A 59 0.84 8.93 8.50
N ASP A 60 -0.36 9.10 7.95
CA ASP A 60 -0.78 10.28 7.21
C ASP A 60 -2.05 10.90 7.80
N VAL A 61 -2.29 12.17 7.48
CA VAL A 61 -3.41 12.93 8.06
C VAL A 61 -4.77 12.40 7.60
N ASP A 62 -4.85 11.96 6.34
CA ASP A 62 -6.10 11.60 5.69
C ASP A 62 -6.48 10.12 5.85
N GLY A 63 -5.58 9.31 6.46
CA GLY A 63 -5.81 7.88 6.69
C GLY A 63 -5.75 7.07 5.39
N ASN A 64 -4.81 7.39 4.52
CA ASN A 64 -4.51 6.64 3.30
C ASN A 64 -3.39 5.63 3.51
N VAL A 65 -2.55 5.83 4.54
CA VAL A 65 -1.40 4.96 4.83
C VAL A 65 -1.39 4.56 6.30
N TYR A 66 -1.36 3.25 6.53
CA TYR A 66 -1.17 2.64 7.85
C TYR A 66 0.08 1.78 7.82
N MET A 67 0.90 1.85 8.87
CA MET A 67 2.19 1.19 8.98
C MET A 67 2.28 0.36 10.27
N GLN A 68 2.63 -0.91 10.14
CA GLN A 68 3.11 -1.76 11.21
C GLN A 68 4.62 -1.92 11.05
N VAL A 69 5.40 -1.61 12.07
CA VAL A 69 6.86 -1.69 12.01
C VAL A 69 7.33 -3.07 12.44
N ILE A 70 7.97 -3.80 11.54
CA ILE A 70 8.59 -5.10 11.83
C ILE A 70 10.02 -4.91 12.32
N ASN A 71 10.78 -4.04 11.64
CA ASN A 71 12.12 -3.61 12.02
C ASN A 71 12.27 -2.13 11.69
N ALA A 72 12.73 -1.33 12.65
CA ALA A 72 12.81 0.12 12.49
C ALA A 72 14.07 0.61 11.74
N GLY A 73 15.05 -0.26 11.51
CA GLY A 73 16.38 0.18 11.06
C GLY A 73 17.08 1.10 12.07
N ASP A 74 18.20 1.70 11.71
CA ASP A 74 18.88 2.71 12.53
C ASP A 74 18.33 4.11 12.24
N ARG A 75 17.20 4.45 12.88
CA ARG A 75 16.53 5.74 12.70
C ARG A 75 17.33 6.95 13.18
N VAL A 76 18.41 6.76 13.93
CA VAL A 76 19.24 7.85 14.47
C VAL A 76 20.38 8.20 13.51
N ASN A 77 21.07 7.19 13.00
CA ASN A 77 22.29 7.39 12.23
C ASN A 77 22.11 7.11 10.73
N ASP A 78 21.01 6.43 10.35
CA ASP A 78 20.82 5.92 9.00
C ASP A 78 19.45 6.32 8.43
N ARG A 79 19.24 7.62 8.23
CA ARG A 79 18.03 8.19 7.65
C ARG A 79 18.19 8.41 6.14
N ALA A 80 17.15 8.11 5.38
CA ALA A 80 17.11 8.45 3.97
C ALA A 80 17.26 9.96 3.74
N LYS A 81 18.11 10.34 2.78
CA LYS A 81 18.36 11.73 2.38
C LYS A 81 17.58 12.04 1.09
N THR A 82 17.17 13.29 0.95
CA THR A 82 16.48 13.75 -0.27
C THR A 82 17.29 13.39 -1.51
N SER A 83 16.62 12.85 -2.52
CA SER A 83 17.18 12.38 -3.79
C SER A 83 18.16 11.20 -3.67
N GLU A 84 18.29 10.60 -2.48
CA GLU A 84 19.06 9.37 -2.31
C GLU A 84 18.34 8.19 -2.98
N PRO A 85 19.04 7.35 -3.76
CA PRO A 85 18.45 6.14 -4.29
C PRO A 85 18.24 5.11 -3.19
N ILE A 86 17.00 4.74 -2.97
CA ILE A 86 16.57 3.71 -2.03
C ILE A 86 16.06 2.51 -2.83
N TYR A 87 16.60 1.36 -2.55
CA TYR A 87 16.16 0.09 -3.11
C TYR A 87 15.16 -0.57 -2.18
N PHE A 88 14.24 -1.35 -2.74
CA PHE A 88 13.28 -2.08 -1.92
C PHE A 88 12.86 -3.40 -2.55
N ARG A 89 12.46 -4.32 -1.68
CA ARG A 89 11.75 -5.54 -2.04
C ARG A 89 10.38 -5.52 -1.41
N TYR A 90 9.40 -6.01 -2.11
CA TYR A 90 8.03 -6.02 -1.62
C TYR A 90 7.24 -7.25 -2.09
N ALA A 91 6.21 -7.57 -1.32
CA ALA A 91 5.07 -8.38 -1.75
C ALA A 91 3.80 -7.57 -1.49
N ARG A 92 2.82 -7.63 -2.38
CA ARG A 92 1.54 -6.95 -2.15
C ARG A 92 0.35 -7.86 -2.38
N TYR A 93 -0.71 -7.60 -1.62
CA TYR A 93 -1.95 -8.38 -1.58
C TYR A 93 -3.14 -7.44 -1.72
N ASN A 94 -4.09 -7.81 -2.58
CA ASN A 94 -5.28 -7.00 -2.85
C ASN A 94 -6.28 -7.14 -1.71
N LEU A 95 -6.55 -6.02 -1.00
CA LEU A 95 -7.49 -6.02 0.12
C LEU A 95 -8.96 -6.07 -0.31
N SER A 96 -9.30 -5.60 -1.52
CA SER A 96 -10.67 -5.73 -2.03
C SER A 96 -11.03 -7.19 -2.29
N THR A 97 -10.11 -7.96 -2.89
CA THR A 97 -10.31 -9.40 -3.12
C THR A 97 -10.40 -10.15 -1.79
N TRP A 98 -9.48 -9.84 -0.86
CA TRP A 98 -9.56 -10.43 0.49
C TRP A 98 -10.89 -10.12 1.19
N TYR A 99 -11.38 -8.89 1.08
CA TYR A 99 -12.64 -8.48 1.69
C TYR A 99 -13.86 -9.18 1.06
N ALA A 100 -13.81 -9.40 -0.25
CA ALA A 100 -14.92 -10.01 -0.99
C ALA A 100 -15.06 -11.53 -0.74
N ASP A 101 -13.94 -12.26 -0.70
CA ASP A 101 -13.96 -13.72 -0.68
C ASP A 101 -12.90 -14.39 0.20
N GLY A 102 -12.13 -13.62 0.95
CA GLY A 102 -11.06 -14.12 1.84
C GLY A 102 -9.77 -14.51 1.10
N THR A 103 -9.66 -14.29 -0.20
CA THR A 103 -8.48 -14.66 -0.97
C THR A 103 -7.26 -13.82 -0.56
N TRP A 104 -6.20 -14.50 -0.09
CA TRP A 104 -4.92 -13.90 0.30
C TRP A 104 -3.81 -14.45 -0.58
N THR A 105 -3.69 -13.91 -1.78
CA THR A 105 -2.67 -14.32 -2.76
C THR A 105 -1.83 -13.10 -3.16
N MET A 106 -0.52 -13.28 -3.21
CA MET A 106 0.39 -12.23 -3.67
C MET A 106 0.04 -11.81 -5.09
N THR A 107 -0.33 -10.54 -5.26
CA THR A 107 -0.75 -9.98 -6.56
C THR A 107 0.47 -9.61 -7.40
N SER A 108 1.50 -9.05 -6.77
CA SER A 108 2.79 -8.73 -7.39
C SER A 108 3.85 -8.47 -6.33
N GLY A 109 5.10 -8.48 -6.73
CA GLY A 109 6.24 -8.21 -5.86
C GLY A 109 7.52 -8.87 -6.35
N ASN A 110 8.61 -8.58 -5.66
CA ASN A 110 9.94 -9.13 -5.95
C ASN A 110 10.60 -9.71 -4.68
N GLU A 111 9.82 -9.93 -3.61
CA GLU A 111 10.37 -10.39 -2.33
C GLU A 111 11.04 -11.76 -2.42
N ASN A 112 10.45 -12.68 -3.18
CA ASN A 112 10.83 -14.10 -3.20
C ASN A 112 11.61 -14.52 -4.44
N THR A 113 12.04 -13.58 -5.29
CA THR A 113 12.74 -13.91 -6.52
C THR A 113 14.22 -13.49 -6.43
N MET A 114 15.14 -14.46 -6.49
CA MET A 114 16.58 -14.18 -6.45
C MET A 114 17.07 -13.42 -7.69
N ASP A 115 16.37 -13.58 -8.82
CA ASP A 115 16.69 -12.90 -10.09
C ASP A 115 15.89 -11.63 -10.34
N ALA A 116 15.07 -11.20 -9.38
CA ALA A 116 14.25 -10.02 -9.57
C ALA A 116 15.11 -8.76 -9.56
N VAL A 117 14.92 -7.94 -10.58
CA VAL A 117 15.45 -6.58 -10.60
C VAL A 117 14.98 -5.86 -9.36
N SER A 118 15.91 -5.29 -8.60
CA SER A 118 15.56 -4.47 -7.44
C SER A 118 14.72 -3.29 -7.88
N CYS A 119 13.61 -3.06 -7.19
CA CYS A 119 12.84 -1.83 -7.34
C CYS A 119 13.57 -0.72 -6.59
N SER A 120 13.51 0.50 -7.10
CA SER A 120 14.11 1.65 -6.45
C SER A 120 13.35 2.93 -6.74
N PHE A 121 13.53 3.92 -5.87
CA PHE A 121 13.11 5.30 -6.05
C PHE A 121 14.18 6.24 -5.49
N ASN A 122 14.18 7.49 -5.94
CA ASN A 122 14.95 8.55 -5.29
C ASN A 122 14.06 9.16 -4.20
N TYR A 123 14.48 9.04 -2.95
CA TYR A 123 13.68 9.43 -1.79
C TYR A 123 13.28 10.91 -1.85
N ALA A 124 12.00 11.18 -1.61
CA ALA A 124 11.39 12.51 -1.65
C ALA A 124 11.54 13.28 -2.96
N ASP A 125 11.95 12.65 -4.05
CA ASP A 125 12.01 13.25 -5.39
C ASP A 125 10.90 12.67 -6.28
N TYR A 126 9.72 13.25 -6.18
CA TYR A 126 8.53 12.84 -6.92
C TYR A 126 8.45 13.43 -8.34
N THR A 127 9.43 14.26 -8.73
CA THR A 127 9.51 14.81 -10.10
C THR A 127 10.03 13.78 -11.09
N LEU A 128 10.75 12.78 -10.60
CA LEU A 128 11.28 11.67 -11.40
C LEU A 128 10.21 10.60 -11.61
N PRO A 129 9.91 10.22 -12.86
CA PRO A 129 8.96 9.12 -13.13
C PRO A 129 9.34 7.80 -12.46
N SER A 130 10.64 7.51 -12.32
CA SER A 130 11.16 6.32 -11.62
C SER A 130 10.82 6.31 -10.13
N SER A 131 10.59 7.46 -9.52
CA SER A 131 10.18 7.59 -8.11
C SER A 131 8.67 7.71 -7.99
N SER A 132 8.05 8.58 -8.77
CA SER A 132 6.61 8.87 -8.67
C SER A 132 5.73 7.68 -9.06
N GLN A 133 6.20 6.77 -9.92
CA GLN A 133 5.44 5.56 -10.29
C GLN A 133 5.01 4.70 -9.10
N TRP A 134 5.79 4.70 -8.03
CA TRP A 134 5.54 3.90 -6.83
C TRP A 134 4.55 4.53 -5.86
N GLY A 135 4.12 5.77 -6.12
CA GLY A 135 3.26 6.55 -5.24
C GLY A 135 3.96 7.05 -3.98
N TYR A 136 3.21 7.80 -3.19
CA TYR A 136 3.73 8.39 -1.94
C TYR A 136 3.82 7.35 -0.80
N GLY A 137 2.88 6.42 -0.75
CA GLY A 137 2.70 5.51 0.38
C GLY A 137 3.93 4.66 0.68
N LEU A 138 4.66 4.21 -0.35
CA LEU A 138 5.89 3.42 -0.18
C LEU A 138 7.08 4.24 0.35
N GLN A 139 7.05 5.57 0.28
CA GLN A 139 8.12 6.40 0.80
C GLN A 139 7.86 6.90 2.23
N TYR A 140 6.60 6.90 2.68
CA TYR A 140 6.22 7.40 4.00
C TYR A 140 6.93 6.75 5.20
N PRO A 141 7.20 5.44 5.24
CA PRO A 141 7.96 4.85 6.34
C PRO A 141 9.29 5.54 6.61
N LEU A 142 9.99 5.95 5.56
CA LEU A 142 11.30 6.59 5.66
C LEU A 142 11.27 8.01 6.24
N LEU A 143 10.09 8.62 6.41
CA LEU A 143 9.91 9.83 7.20
C LEU A 143 10.21 9.60 8.70
N PHE A 144 10.05 8.38 9.17
CA PHE A 144 10.09 8.02 10.58
C PHE A 144 11.19 7.03 10.92
N LEU A 145 11.52 6.12 10.01
CA LEU A 145 12.39 4.96 10.21
C LEU A 145 13.75 5.15 9.54
N GLY A 146 14.73 4.33 9.94
CA GLY A 146 16.00 4.22 9.23
C GLY A 146 15.82 3.49 7.90
N VAL A 147 16.79 3.62 6.99
CA VAL A 147 16.93 2.69 5.87
C VAL A 147 17.22 1.30 6.45
N GLU A 148 17.16 0.23 5.72
CA GLU A 148 17.21 -1.16 6.24
C GLU A 148 16.02 -1.51 7.17
N CYS A 149 14.93 -0.71 7.15
CA CYS A 149 13.71 -1.05 7.88
C CYS A 149 12.86 -2.07 7.12
N GLU A 150 11.98 -2.73 7.88
CA GLU A 150 11.00 -3.68 7.39
C GLU A 150 9.62 -3.32 7.95
N VAL A 151 8.63 -3.20 7.09
CA VAL A 151 7.29 -2.77 7.47
C VAL A 151 6.20 -3.55 6.75
N ASN A 152 5.04 -3.66 7.39
CA ASN A 152 3.78 -3.93 6.73
C ASN A 152 3.02 -2.62 6.53
N LEU A 153 2.50 -2.40 5.33
CA LEU A 153 1.75 -1.20 5.00
C LEU A 153 0.35 -1.55 4.49
N ILE A 154 -0.61 -0.71 4.82
CA ILE A 154 -1.89 -0.65 4.12
C ILE A 154 -1.90 0.68 3.40
N ILE A 155 -2.03 0.65 2.08
CA ILE A 155 -2.00 1.84 1.24
C ILE A 155 -3.27 1.87 0.39
N LYS A 156 -4.04 2.96 0.53
CA LYS A 156 -5.18 3.24 -0.36
C LYS A 156 -4.70 3.69 -1.73
N SER A 157 -5.52 3.48 -2.72
CA SER A 157 -5.22 3.70 -4.14
C SER A 157 -4.57 5.05 -4.46
N GLN A 158 -5.03 6.13 -3.83
CA GLN A 158 -4.50 7.49 -4.07
C GLN A 158 -3.03 7.65 -3.69
N TYR A 159 -2.51 6.81 -2.80
CA TYR A 159 -1.12 6.83 -2.33
C TYR A 159 -0.32 5.62 -2.82
N GLY A 160 -0.98 4.72 -3.57
CA GLY A 160 -0.39 3.56 -4.23
C GLY A 160 0.27 3.89 -5.56
N PHE A 161 0.52 2.86 -6.36
CA PHE A 161 1.14 3.01 -7.68
C PHE A 161 0.32 3.97 -8.56
N THR A 162 1.00 4.96 -9.14
CA THR A 162 0.34 6.04 -9.89
C THR A 162 -0.47 5.54 -11.10
N SER A 163 -0.03 4.47 -11.76
CA SER A 163 -0.74 3.85 -12.86
C SER A 163 -2.05 3.15 -12.45
N GLU A 164 -2.25 2.92 -11.15
CA GLU A 164 -3.38 2.14 -10.63
C GLU A 164 -4.40 2.97 -9.83
N ILE A 165 -4.15 4.26 -9.65
CA ILE A 165 -5.02 5.16 -8.85
C ILE A 165 -6.49 5.07 -9.29
N SER A 166 -6.75 5.00 -10.60
CA SER A 166 -8.10 4.95 -11.16
C SER A 166 -8.86 3.65 -10.86
N TYR A 167 -8.16 2.58 -10.47
CA TYR A 167 -8.80 1.30 -10.12
C TYR A 167 -9.40 1.32 -8.72
N VAL A 168 -8.96 2.27 -7.86
CA VAL A 168 -9.46 2.43 -6.48
C VAL A 168 -9.33 1.13 -5.69
N THR A 169 -8.14 0.51 -5.76
CA THR A 169 -7.86 -0.76 -5.09
C THR A 169 -6.85 -0.55 -3.98
N PRO A 170 -7.19 -0.86 -2.71
CA PRO A 170 -6.26 -0.79 -1.60
C PRO A 170 -5.41 -2.06 -1.55
N PHE A 171 -4.17 -1.91 -1.15
CA PHE A 171 -3.25 -3.04 -1.00
C PHE A 171 -2.61 -3.09 0.38
N PHE A 172 -2.44 -4.31 0.87
CA PHE A 172 -1.46 -4.61 1.90
C PHE A 172 -0.12 -4.86 1.22
N TYR A 173 0.93 -4.30 1.79
CA TYR A 173 2.31 -4.52 1.36
C TYR A 173 3.14 -5.04 2.53
N HIS A 174 4.06 -5.98 2.24
CA HIS A 174 5.24 -6.23 3.04
C HIS A 174 6.43 -5.64 2.31
N VAL A 175 7.24 -4.80 2.97
CA VAL A 175 8.32 -4.05 2.31
C VAL A 175 9.57 -4.04 3.17
N ARG A 176 10.73 -4.24 2.51
CA ARG A 176 12.07 -4.04 3.07
C ARG A 176 12.83 -3.04 2.23
N TYR A 177 13.52 -2.10 2.88
CA TYR A 177 14.28 -1.06 2.20
C TYR A 177 15.78 -1.26 2.40
N TYR A 178 16.58 -0.80 1.42
CA TYR A 178 18.03 -1.02 1.36
C TYR A 178 18.74 0.17 0.71
N HIS A 179 19.99 0.42 1.11
CA HIS A 179 20.85 1.41 0.43
C HIS A 179 21.43 0.92 -0.89
N SER A 180 21.53 -0.37 -1.08
CA SER A 180 22.11 -0.96 -2.28
C SER A 180 21.23 -2.07 -2.85
N MET A 181 21.47 -2.35 -4.13
CA MET A 181 20.85 -3.48 -4.80
C MET A 181 21.33 -4.80 -4.16
N ILE A 182 20.39 -5.64 -3.75
CA ILE A 182 20.61 -6.94 -3.14
C ILE A 182 20.08 -8.02 -4.09
#